data_7827015903834e01d58f401e5ed4757d
#
_entry.id   7827015903834e01d58f401e5ed4757d
#
_cell.length_a   1.000
_cell.length_b   1.000
_cell.length_c   1.000
_cell.angle_alpha   90.00
_cell.angle_beta   90.00
_cell.angle_gamma   90.00
#
_symmetry.space_group_name_H-M   'P 1'
#
loop_
_entity.id
_entity.type
_entity.pdbx_description
1 polymer ?
#
loop_
_entity_poly.entity_id
_entity_poly.type
_entity_poly.pdbx_seq_one_letter_code
_entity_poly.pdbx_strand_id
1 'polypeptide(L)'
;MKLIRIAPLSLFLLASLAPAQKQNAAPGDNSNVYLENNRPKKEKESNTRTIDGTVKDASDNPLSDAIVQLKNTKTSTIIDFATKEDGRFVFNDLPMDINFELQAKRGSLTTPVKKVSVYDTRKHVILNFQLAAAKP
;
A
#
# COMPACT_ATOMS: atom_id res chain seq x y z
N MET A 1 19.56 -41.72 -49.42
CA MET A 1 18.95 -40.45 -49.10
C MET A 1 17.54 -40.71 -48.66
N LYS A 2 17.25 -40.41 -47.42
CA LYS A 2 15.89 -40.57 -46.89
C LYS A 2 15.14 -39.26 -47.05
N LEU A 3 14.13 -39.30 -47.89
CA LEU A 3 13.20 -38.20 -48.04
C LEU A 3 12.29 -38.14 -46.79
N ILE A 4 12.46 -37.12 -46.01
CA ILE A 4 11.54 -36.84 -44.94
C ILE A 4 10.25 -36.25 -45.57
N ARG A 5 9.24 -37.06 -45.60
CA ARG A 5 7.91 -36.57 -45.98
C ARG A 5 7.33 -35.85 -44.77
N ILE A 6 7.33 -34.57 -44.85
CA ILE A 6 6.56 -33.75 -43.91
C ILE A 6 5.10 -33.88 -44.34
N ALA A 7 4.31 -34.53 -43.54
CA ALA A 7 2.89 -34.60 -43.75
C ALA A 7 2.31 -33.18 -43.59
N PRO A 8 1.42 -32.74 -44.44
CA PRO A 8 0.78 -31.46 -44.24
C PRO A 8 -0.07 -31.52 -42.99
N LEU A 9 0.25 -30.64 -42.09
CA LEU A 9 -0.57 -30.41 -40.94
C LEU A 9 -1.89 -29.82 -41.41
N SER A 10 -2.94 -30.63 -41.40
CA SER A 10 -4.28 -30.12 -41.66
C SER A 10 -4.69 -29.17 -40.53
N LEU A 11 -4.74 -27.92 -40.89
CA LEU A 11 -5.23 -26.87 -40.03
C LEU A 11 -6.72 -27.10 -39.81
N PHE A 12 -7.07 -27.67 -38.67
CA PHE A 12 -8.44 -27.66 -38.22
C PHE A 12 -8.79 -26.24 -37.73
N LEU A 13 -9.40 -25.50 -38.63
CA LEU A 13 -10.01 -24.26 -38.26
C LEU A 13 -11.37 -24.60 -37.59
N LEU A 14 -11.33 -24.80 -36.29
CA LEU A 14 -12.56 -24.82 -35.49
C LEU A 14 -13.04 -23.39 -35.33
N ALA A 15 -13.80 -22.96 -36.30
CA ALA A 15 -14.66 -21.79 -36.10
C ALA A 15 -15.71 -22.18 -35.08
N SER A 16 -15.46 -21.93 -33.83
CA SER A 16 -16.51 -21.97 -32.84
C SER A 16 -17.43 -20.76 -33.09
N LEU A 17 -18.48 -21.02 -33.85
CA LEU A 17 -19.59 -20.09 -33.89
C LEU A 17 -20.21 -20.12 -32.50
N ALA A 18 -19.88 -19.17 -31.68
CA ALA A 18 -20.64 -18.94 -30.47
C ALA A 18 -22.05 -18.50 -30.89
N PRO A 19 -23.09 -19.21 -30.50
CA PRO A 19 -24.43 -18.75 -30.78
C PRO A 19 -24.62 -17.42 -30.05
N ALA A 20 -24.88 -16.39 -30.81
CA ALA A 20 -25.36 -15.17 -30.23
C ALA A 20 -26.64 -15.48 -29.48
N GLN A 21 -26.60 -15.53 -28.18
CA GLN A 21 -27.81 -15.62 -27.38
C GLN A 21 -28.52 -14.27 -27.53
N LYS A 22 -29.56 -14.29 -28.38
CA LYS A 22 -30.54 -13.24 -28.30
C LYS A 22 -31.21 -13.39 -26.95
N GLN A 23 -30.82 -12.55 -26.04
CA GLN A 23 -31.62 -12.33 -24.85
C GLN A 23 -32.90 -11.64 -25.35
N ASN A 24 -33.92 -12.41 -25.55
CA ASN A 24 -35.28 -11.89 -25.63
C ASN A 24 -35.57 -11.31 -24.26
N ALA A 25 -35.29 -10.06 -24.08
CA ALA A 25 -35.92 -9.32 -23.02
C ALA A 25 -37.43 -9.37 -23.27
N ALA A 26 -38.11 -10.17 -22.52
CA ALA A 26 -39.56 -10.12 -22.51
C ALA A 26 -39.98 -8.68 -22.18
N PRO A 27 -40.96 -8.09 -22.88
CA PRO A 27 -41.55 -6.86 -22.45
C PRO A 27 -42.39 -7.14 -21.22
N GLY A 28 -41.75 -7.21 -20.09
CA GLY A 28 -42.33 -7.42 -18.79
C GLY A 28 -42.12 -6.18 -17.97
N ASP A 29 -43.20 -5.48 -17.80
CA ASP A 29 -43.51 -4.61 -16.68
C ASP A 29 -42.32 -4.10 -15.87
N ASN A 30 -41.91 -2.93 -16.24
CA ASN A 30 -40.88 -2.15 -15.61
C ASN A 30 -41.41 -1.24 -14.51
N SER A 31 -42.34 -1.74 -13.80
CA SER A 31 -42.69 -1.18 -12.52
C SER A 31 -41.68 -1.71 -11.52
N ASN A 32 -40.83 -0.83 -11.07
CA ASN A 32 -39.80 -0.98 -10.04
C ASN A 32 -38.39 -1.28 -10.58
N VAL A 33 -37.93 -0.42 -11.45
CA VAL A 33 -36.51 -0.08 -11.35
C VAL A 33 -36.34 0.60 -10.00
N TYR A 34 -36.09 -0.22 -9.02
CA TYR A 34 -35.64 0.24 -7.75
C TYR A 34 -34.38 1.05 -8.02
N LEU A 35 -34.49 2.34 -7.91
CA LEU A 35 -33.34 3.22 -7.70
C LEU A 35 -32.79 2.89 -6.30
N GLU A 36 -32.75 1.60 -6.03
CA GLU A 36 -32.17 1.09 -4.84
C GLU A 36 -30.67 1.05 -5.09
N ASN A 37 -30.02 1.90 -4.36
CA ASN A 37 -28.61 1.85 -4.06
C ASN A 37 -27.63 2.63 -4.94
N ASN A 38 -28.00 3.81 -5.39
CA ASN A 38 -27.02 4.87 -5.46
C ASN A 38 -26.95 5.64 -4.13
N ARG A 39 -27.20 5.01 -3.01
CA ARG A 39 -26.64 5.50 -1.76
C ARG A 39 -25.13 5.32 -1.90
N PRO A 40 -24.33 6.37 -1.84
CA PRO A 40 -22.91 6.17 -1.70
C PRO A 40 -22.76 5.21 -0.53
N LYS A 41 -22.21 4.02 -0.83
CA LYS A 41 -21.73 3.13 0.22
C LYS A 41 -20.93 4.05 1.13
N LYS A 42 -21.42 4.34 2.34
CA LYS A 42 -20.58 4.96 3.35
C LYS A 42 -19.38 4.05 3.42
N GLU A 43 -18.29 4.46 2.77
CA GLU A 43 -17.02 3.84 3.03
C GLU A 43 -16.92 3.85 4.53
N LYS A 44 -16.83 2.66 5.12
CA LYS A 44 -16.51 2.55 6.54
C LYS A 44 -15.26 3.38 6.68
N GLU A 45 -15.37 4.53 7.33
CA GLU A 45 -14.20 5.32 7.60
C GLU A 45 -13.19 4.38 8.24
N SER A 46 -12.14 4.08 7.48
CA SER A 46 -11.13 3.18 7.96
C SER A 46 -10.53 3.80 9.22
N ASN A 47 -10.61 3.10 10.33
CA ASN A 47 -10.03 3.54 11.60
C ASN A 47 -8.51 3.34 11.59
N THR A 48 -7.90 3.81 10.51
CA THR A 48 -6.46 3.72 10.26
C THR A 48 -5.86 5.09 10.03
N ARG A 49 -4.56 5.18 10.24
CA ARG A 49 -3.77 6.40 10.01
C ARG A 49 -2.58 6.11 9.12
N THR A 50 -2.04 7.15 8.55
CA THR A 50 -0.75 7.15 7.85
C THR A 50 0.26 7.94 8.67
N ILE A 51 1.46 7.40 8.80
CA ILE A 51 2.62 8.10 9.38
C ILE A 51 3.67 8.21 8.28
N ASP A 52 4.07 9.42 7.96
CA ASP A 52 5.13 9.67 7.01
C ASP A 52 6.09 10.75 7.51
N GLY A 53 7.15 10.96 6.79
CA GLY A 53 8.11 12.00 7.12
C GLY A 53 9.38 11.88 6.32
N THR A 54 10.41 12.56 6.80
CA THR A 54 11.72 12.58 6.18
C THR A 54 12.80 12.30 7.21
N VAL A 55 13.87 11.67 6.75
CA VAL A 55 15.11 11.50 7.52
C VAL A 55 16.19 12.36 6.89
N LYS A 56 16.82 13.20 7.69
CA LYS A 56 17.90 14.11 7.27
C LYS A 56 19.14 13.89 8.11
N ASP A 57 20.27 14.31 7.58
CA ASP A 57 21.53 14.39 8.34
C ASP A 57 21.62 15.65 9.18
N ALA A 58 22.75 15.83 9.87
CA ALA A 58 22.99 17.02 10.69
C ALA A 58 23.03 18.33 9.88
N SER A 59 23.28 18.25 8.57
CA SER A 59 23.32 19.38 7.64
C SER A 59 22.00 19.61 6.90
N ASP A 60 20.91 18.98 7.35
CA ASP A 60 19.58 19.03 6.72
C ASP A 60 19.50 18.42 5.31
N ASN A 61 20.46 17.61 4.91
CA ASN A 61 20.40 16.87 3.67
C ASN A 61 19.54 15.59 3.83
N PRO A 62 18.67 15.27 2.88
CA PRO A 62 17.90 14.03 2.94
C PRO A 62 18.85 12.83 2.88
N LEU A 63 18.56 11.83 3.71
CA LEU A 63 19.31 10.58 3.77
C LEU A 63 18.56 9.44 3.07
N SER A 64 19.18 8.89 2.05
CA SER A 64 18.77 7.61 1.47
C SER A 64 19.29 6.44 2.31
N ASP A 65 18.61 5.29 2.19
CA ASP A 65 19.00 4.04 2.87
C ASP A 65 19.09 4.14 4.41
N ALA A 66 18.43 5.12 4.99
CA ALA A 66 18.18 5.12 6.43
C ALA A 66 16.99 4.17 6.71
N ILE A 67 17.10 3.42 7.79
CA ILE A 67 16.03 2.51 8.21
C ILE A 67 15.16 3.21 9.26
N VAL A 68 13.89 3.38 8.95
CA VAL A 68 12.89 3.81 9.92
C VAL A 68 12.19 2.59 10.48
N GLN A 69 12.33 2.36 11.77
CA GLN A 69 11.66 1.27 12.46
C GLN A 69 10.38 1.76 13.10
N LEU A 70 9.28 1.07 12.81
CA LEU A 70 7.99 1.29 13.45
C LEU A 70 7.68 0.08 14.32
N LYS A 71 7.57 0.31 15.62
CA LYS A 71 7.22 -0.73 16.58
C LYS A 71 5.77 -0.58 17.01
N ASN A 72 5.02 -1.65 16.86
CA ASN A 72 3.70 -1.81 17.46
C ASN A 72 3.88 -2.18 18.93
N THR A 73 3.45 -1.33 19.85
CA THR A 73 3.67 -1.55 21.27
C THR A 73 2.78 -2.65 21.86
N LYS A 74 1.67 -2.96 21.19
CA LYS A 74 0.74 -4.00 21.64
C LYS A 74 1.25 -5.41 21.32
N THR A 75 1.84 -5.60 20.14
CA THR A 75 2.33 -6.90 19.67
C THR A 75 3.84 -7.03 19.70
N SER A 76 4.56 -5.94 19.93
CA SER A 76 6.03 -5.84 19.81
C SER A 76 6.57 -6.11 18.41
N THR A 77 5.70 -6.13 17.40
CA THR A 77 6.10 -6.30 16.01
C THR A 77 6.82 -5.05 15.51
N ILE A 78 7.91 -5.23 14.79
CA ILE A 78 8.70 -4.17 14.18
C ILE A 78 8.58 -4.26 12.67
N ILE A 79 8.29 -3.13 12.04
CA ILE A 79 8.29 -2.96 10.59
C ILE A 79 9.38 -1.97 10.23
N ASP A 80 10.24 -2.34 9.31
CA ASP A 80 11.32 -1.51 8.82
C ASP A 80 10.99 -0.93 7.45
N PHE A 81 11.35 0.33 7.25
CA PHE A 81 11.24 1.01 5.98
C PHE A 81 12.58 1.69 5.65
N ALA A 82 13.16 1.35 4.49
CA ALA A 82 14.33 2.01 3.98
C ALA A 82 13.93 3.30 3.26
N THR A 83 14.50 4.43 3.65
CA THR A 83 14.20 5.70 3.01
C THR A 83 14.66 5.73 1.55
N LYS A 84 13.93 6.47 0.73
CA LYS A 84 14.25 6.71 -0.67
C LYS A 84 15.32 7.81 -0.80
N GLU A 85 15.70 8.13 -2.03
CA GLU A 85 16.74 9.15 -2.32
C GLU A 85 16.41 10.52 -1.73
N ASP A 86 15.14 10.85 -1.59
CA ASP A 86 14.64 12.09 -0.96
C ASP A 86 14.54 12.00 0.58
N GLY A 87 15.00 10.91 1.18
CA GLY A 87 14.91 10.65 2.60
C GLY A 87 13.52 10.38 3.14
N ARG A 88 12.53 10.17 2.28
CA ARG A 88 11.13 9.98 2.68
C ARG A 88 10.83 8.55 3.08
N PHE A 89 9.93 8.42 4.05
CA PHE A 89 9.33 7.17 4.46
C PHE A 89 7.82 7.33 4.63
N VAL A 90 7.09 6.23 4.54
CA VAL A 90 5.64 6.20 4.75
C VAL A 90 5.21 4.85 5.31
N PHE A 91 4.33 4.88 6.30
CA PHE A 91 3.61 3.72 6.83
C PHE A 91 2.12 3.97 6.69
N ASN A 92 1.45 3.14 5.93
CA ASN A 92 0.01 3.25 5.67
C ASN A 92 -0.77 2.23 6.49
N ASP A 93 -2.07 2.45 6.59
CA ASP A 93 -3.03 1.51 7.17
C ASP A 93 -2.74 1.09 8.61
N LEU A 94 -2.18 2.00 9.39
CA LEU A 94 -1.88 1.77 10.79
C LEU A 94 -3.14 1.93 11.65
N PRO A 95 -3.49 0.96 12.50
CA PRO A 95 -4.63 1.10 13.41
C PRO A 95 -4.49 2.31 14.34
N MET A 96 -5.58 3.04 14.54
CA MET A 96 -5.59 4.21 15.42
C MET A 96 -5.67 3.85 16.91
N ASP A 97 -6.01 2.63 17.22
CA ASP A 97 -6.15 2.12 18.60
C ASP A 97 -4.86 1.49 19.16
N ILE A 98 -3.75 1.69 18.48
CA ILE A 98 -2.43 1.17 18.86
C ILE A 98 -1.44 2.32 19.01
N ASN A 99 -0.63 2.26 20.06
CA ASN A 99 0.53 3.14 20.20
C ASN A 99 1.69 2.62 19.36
N PHE A 100 2.32 3.51 18.63
CA PHE A 100 3.50 3.19 17.84
C PHE A 100 4.73 3.96 18.32
N GLU A 101 5.87 3.33 18.22
CA GLU A 101 7.17 3.92 18.47
C GLU A 101 7.99 3.88 17.17
N LEU A 102 8.56 5.02 16.78
CA LEU A 102 9.35 5.15 15.58
C LEU A 102 10.76 5.63 15.92
N GLN A 103 11.72 5.07 15.22
CA GLN A 103 13.13 5.43 15.35
C GLN A 103 13.82 5.28 14.00
N ALA A 104 14.66 6.23 13.62
CA ALA A 104 15.47 6.13 12.42
C ALA A 104 16.90 5.70 12.78
N LYS A 105 17.48 4.89 11.90
CA LYS A 105 18.84 4.34 12.04
C LYS A 105 19.56 4.38 10.71
N ARG A 106 20.84 4.64 10.76
CA ARG A 106 21.74 4.46 9.62
C ARG A 106 23.16 4.13 10.13
N GLY A 107 23.61 2.90 9.86
CA GLY A 107 24.86 2.41 10.45
C GLY A 107 24.78 2.41 11.97
N SER A 108 25.73 3.08 12.62
CA SER A 108 25.76 3.22 14.08
C SER A 108 24.94 4.41 14.61
N LEU A 109 24.41 5.25 13.70
CA LEU A 109 23.62 6.41 14.08
C LEU A 109 22.17 6.02 14.34
N THR A 110 21.61 6.52 15.43
CA THR A 110 20.19 6.33 15.79
C THR A 110 19.60 7.64 16.27
N THR A 111 18.29 7.81 16.04
CA THR A 111 17.55 8.94 16.59
C THR A 111 16.89 8.56 17.92
N PRO A 112 16.49 9.54 18.73
CA PRO A 112 15.55 9.29 19.81
C PRO A 112 14.24 8.71 19.27
N VAL A 113 13.58 7.89 20.09
CA VAL A 113 12.29 7.31 19.76
C VAL A 113 11.21 8.37 19.80
N LYS A 114 10.39 8.42 18.73
CA LYS A 114 9.18 9.23 18.70
C LYS A 114 7.96 8.33 18.85
N LYS A 115 6.98 8.78 19.63
CA LYS A 115 5.76 8.01 19.92
C LYS A 115 4.57 8.64 19.23
N VAL A 116 3.70 7.79 18.69
CA VAL A 116 2.38 8.16 18.21
C VAL A 116 1.36 7.46 19.08
N SER A 117 0.60 8.24 19.84
CA SER A 117 -0.35 7.72 20.83
C SER A 117 -1.71 7.45 20.21
N VAL A 118 -2.46 6.55 20.84
CA VAL A 118 -3.89 6.32 20.56
C VAL A 118 -4.75 7.57 20.78
N TYR A 119 -4.28 8.50 21.61
CA TYR A 119 -4.97 9.77 21.84
C TYR A 119 -4.74 10.80 20.74
N ASP A 120 -3.80 10.55 19.83
CA ASP A 120 -3.60 11.37 18.65
C ASP A 120 -4.67 11.02 17.62
N THR A 121 -5.62 11.90 17.39
CA THR A 121 -6.76 11.67 16.50
C THR A 121 -6.47 11.96 15.04
N ARG A 122 -5.26 12.42 14.71
CA ARG A 122 -4.88 12.73 13.34
C ARG A 122 -4.80 11.46 12.50
N LYS A 123 -5.46 11.47 11.35
CA LYS A 123 -5.36 10.38 10.37
C LYS A 123 -4.07 10.42 9.55
N HIS A 124 -3.40 11.57 9.56
CA HIS A 124 -2.11 11.76 8.92
C HIS A 124 -1.15 12.43 9.92
N VAL A 125 -0.09 11.73 10.24
CA VAL A 125 0.94 12.18 11.19
C VAL A 125 2.26 12.32 10.47
N ILE A 126 2.89 13.49 10.57
CA ILE A 126 4.19 13.76 9.96
C ILE A 126 5.26 13.73 11.05
N LEU A 127 6.26 12.87 10.90
CA LEU A 127 7.40 12.76 11.80
C LEU A 127 8.70 12.91 11.01
N ASN A 128 9.46 13.93 11.32
CA ASN A 128 10.77 14.13 10.74
C ASN A 128 11.86 13.70 11.72
N PHE A 129 12.88 13.04 11.21
CA PHE A 129 14.05 12.59 11.97
C PHE A 129 15.31 13.27 11.47
N GLN A 130 16.20 13.56 12.38
CA GLN A 130 17.55 14.06 12.08
C GLN A 130 18.57 13.09 12.68
N LEU A 131 19.35 12.47 11.83
CA LEU A 131 20.45 11.60 12.22
C LEU A 131 21.72 12.45 12.33
N ALA A 132 22.11 12.75 13.55
CA ALA A 132 23.36 13.43 13.84
C ALA A 132 24.26 12.49 14.61
N ALA A 133 25.57 12.57 14.33
CA ALA A 133 26.54 11.92 15.20
C ALA A 133 26.37 12.46 16.62
N ALA A 134 26.37 11.57 17.63
CA ALA A 134 26.39 12.01 19.01
C ALA A 134 27.60 12.90 19.22
N LYS A 135 27.39 14.09 19.76
CA LYS A 135 28.52 14.94 20.18
C LYS A 135 29.26 14.22 21.28
N PRO A 136 30.57 14.12 21.18
CA PRO A 136 31.40 13.54 22.24
C PRO A 136 31.24 14.30 23.56
#